data_caabbe19a9f090dad6bf7bfba07991e4
#
_entry.id   caabbe19a9f090dad6bf7bfba07991e4
#
_cell.length_a   1.000
_cell.length_b   1.000
_cell.length_c   1.000
_cell.angle_alpha   90.00
_cell.angle_beta   90.00
_cell.angle_gamma   90.00
#
_symmetry.space_group_name_H-M   'P 1'
#
loop_
_entity.id
_entity.type
_entity.pdbx_description
1 polymer ?
#
loop_
_entity_poly.entity_id
_entity_poly.type
_entity_poly.pdbx_seq_one_letter_code
_entity_poly.pdbx_strand_id
1 'polypeptide(L)'
;MEPWVGWSVEQTVLVLVAVLYLGLWVQVSLMHWAGGFAFRAMWGPVLATPVVAAGAVTGAIDRVDPWGWLALALLSVAIVSGLYGLYRHLRGIASQIGGVSKRNLLSGPPPILPLAYSLIGVVGVVALLSGA
;
A
#
# COMPACT_ATOMS: atom_id res chain seq x y z
N MET A 1 15.68 16.32 3.18
CA MET A 1 16.19 15.61 1.98
C MET A 1 16.62 16.64 0.94
N GLU A 2 17.61 16.30 0.08
CA GLU A 2 18.05 17.21 -1.00
C GLU A 2 16.97 17.33 -2.08
N PRO A 3 16.85 18.49 -2.76
CA PRO A 3 15.88 18.65 -3.84
C PRO A 3 16.22 17.75 -5.04
N TRP A 4 15.19 17.41 -5.83
CA TRP A 4 15.40 16.72 -7.11
C TRP A 4 16.17 17.63 -8.08
N VAL A 5 17.14 17.04 -8.80
CA VAL A 5 17.87 17.72 -9.88
C VAL A 5 17.39 17.17 -11.22
N GLY A 6 16.48 17.89 -11.87
CA GLY A 6 15.82 17.40 -13.08
C GLY A 6 14.82 16.27 -12.78
N TRP A 7 14.33 15.58 -13.82
CA TRP A 7 13.45 14.43 -13.68
C TRP A 7 14.25 13.15 -13.63
N SER A 8 14.13 12.40 -12.53
CA SER A 8 14.89 11.18 -12.26
C SER A 8 14.06 9.90 -12.42
N VAL A 9 14.75 8.76 -12.43
CA VAL A 9 14.11 7.43 -12.43
C VAL A 9 13.30 7.23 -11.16
N GLU A 10 13.81 7.69 -10.02
CA GLU A 10 13.16 7.57 -8.71
C GLU A 10 11.84 8.34 -8.68
N GLN A 11 11.77 9.52 -9.28
CA GLN A 11 10.52 10.27 -9.43
C GLN A 11 9.51 9.50 -10.28
N THR A 12 9.96 8.88 -11.38
CA THR A 12 9.12 8.02 -12.22
C THR A 12 8.61 6.83 -11.42
N VAL A 13 9.46 6.19 -10.62
CA VAL A 13 9.06 5.08 -9.73
C VAL A 13 8.03 5.54 -8.71
N LEU A 14 8.20 6.71 -8.08
CA LEU A 14 7.20 7.24 -7.13
C LEU A 14 5.85 7.52 -7.80
N VAL A 15 5.83 8.02 -9.02
CA VAL A 15 4.58 8.19 -9.79
C VAL A 15 3.94 6.83 -10.09
N LEU A 16 4.72 5.82 -10.50
CA LEU A 16 4.21 4.47 -10.70
C LEU A 16 3.68 3.85 -9.40
N VAL A 17 4.35 4.07 -8.28
CA VAL A 17 3.87 3.68 -6.94
C VAL A 17 2.49 4.28 -6.66
N ALA A 18 2.29 5.57 -6.95
CA ALA A 18 0.99 6.22 -6.78
C ALA A 18 -0.09 5.59 -7.66
N VAL A 19 0.21 5.33 -8.94
CA VAL A 19 -0.72 4.68 -9.89
C VAL A 19 -1.08 3.26 -9.40
N LEU A 20 -0.10 2.48 -8.93
CA LEU A 20 -0.34 1.15 -8.39
C LEU A 20 -1.22 1.18 -7.14
N TYR A 21 -1.00 2.15 -6.24
CA TYR A 21 -1.88 2.33 -5.08
C TYR A 21 -3.31 2.69 -5.48
N LEU A 22 -3.50 3.55 -6.48
CA LEU A 22 -4.85 3.87 -6.99
C LEU A 22 -5.53 2.64 -7.61
N GLY A 23 -4.79 1.81 -8.35
CA GLY A 23 -5.29 0.53 -8.85
C GLY A 23 -5.69 -0.43 -7.72
N LEU A 24 -4.84 -0.57 -6.71
CA LEU A 24 -5.15 -1.37 -5.51
C LEU A 24 -6.34 -0.79 -4.74
N TRP A 25 -6.46 0.53 -4.65
CA TRP A 25 -7.60 1.19 -4.00
C TRP A 25 -8.92 0.79 -4.63
N VAL A 26 -9.02 0.84 -5.95
CA VAL A 26 -10.22 0.41 -6.68
C VAL A 26 -10.50 -1.07 -6.40
N GLN A 27 -9.50 -1.93 -6.56
CA GLN A 27 -9.66 -3.38 -6.37
C GLN A 27 -10.08 -3.72 -4.93
N VAL A 28 -9.40 -3.17 -3.94
CA VAL A 28 -9.68 -3.44 -2.51
C VAL A 28 -11.05 -2.88 -2.12
N SER A 29 -11.41 -1.69 -2.61
CA SER A 29 -12.72 -1.08 -2.34
C SER A 29 -13.86 -1.95 -2.88
N LEU A 30 -13.74 -2.43 -4.13
CA LEU A 30 -14.73 -3.31 -4.74
C LEU A 30 -14.86 -4.64 -3.99
N MET A 31 -13.75 -5.25 -3.59
CA MET A 31 -13.76 -6.52 -2.85
C MET A 31 -14.36 -6.36 -1.45
N HIS A 32 -14.03 -5.29 -0.73
CA HIS A 32 -14.61 -5.03 0.58
C HIS A 32 -16.09 -4.67 0.49
N TRP A 33 -16.48 -3.91 -0.55
CA TRP A 33 -17.89 -3.62 -0.82
C TRP A 33 -18.68 -4.90 -1.13
N ALA A 34 -18.17 -5.78 -2.00
CA ALA A 34 -18.78 -7.07 -2.29
C ALA A 34 -18.91 -7.96 -1.05
N GLY A 35 -17.97 -7.85 -0.09
CA GLY A 35 -18.03 -8.50 1.22
C GLY A 35 -18.88 -7.76 2.27
N GLY A 36 -19.59 -6.69 1.89
CA GLY A 36 -20.49 -5.93 2.77
C GLY A 36 -19.78 -5.19 3.91
N PHE A 37 -18.48 -4.91 3.82
CA PHE A 37 -17.69 -4.28 4.90
C PHE A 37 -17.92 -4.93 6.28
N ALA A 38 -17.92 -6.27 6.33
CA ALA A 38 -18.26 -7.05 7.51
C ALA A 38 -17.41 -6.72 8.76
N PHE A 39 -16.20 -6.16 8.55
CA PHE A 39 -15.29 -5.76 9.62
C PHE A 39 -14.85 -4.32 9.48
N ARG A 40 -14.78 -3.56 10.59
CA ARG A 40 -14.31 -2.17 10.60
C ARG A 40 -12.92 -1.98 10.00
N ALA A 41 -12.03 -2.98 10.15
CA ALA A 41 -10.69 -2.94 9.59
C ALA A 41 -10.66 -2.86 8.05
N MET A 42 -11.74 -3.25 7.35
CA MET A 42 -11.86 -3.16 5.89
C MET A 42 -11.91 -1.71 5.38
N TRP A 43 -12.33 -0.76 6.22
CA TRP A 43 -12.31 0.67 5.88
C TRP A 43 -10.90 1.27 5.87
N GLY A 44 -9.96 0.65 6.60
CA GLY A 44 -8.58 1.14 6.68
C GLY A 44 -7.94 1.38 5.32
N PRO A 45 -7.77 0.35 4.48
CA PRO A 45 -7.15 0.52 3.16
C PRO A 45 -7.99 1.39 2.21
N VAL A 46 -9.32 1.38 2.33
CA VAL A 46 -10.20 2.20 1.49
C VAL A 46 -9.99 3.69 1.73
N LEU A 47 -9.82 4.10 2.98
CA LEU A 47 -9.63 5.50 3.36
C LEU A 47 -8.17 5.93 3.26
N ALA A 48 -7.22 5.06 3.64
CA ALA A 48 -5.81 5.41 3.70
C ALA A 48 -5.13 5.41 2.32
N THR A 49 -5.53 4.53 1.40
CA THR A 49 -4.80 4.36 0.14
C THR A 49 -4.76 5.62 -0.74
N PRO A 50 -5.83 6.41 -0.91
CA PRO A 50 -5.75 7.66 -1.66
C PRO A 50 -4.76 8.66 -1.04
N VAL A 51 -4.69 8.68 0.29
CA VAL A 51 -3.75 9.55 1.02
C VAL A 51 -2.30 9.09 0.80
N VAL A 52 -2.05 7.78 0.83
CA VAL A 52 -0.73 7.21 0.52
C VAL A 52 -0.32 7.49 -0.93
N ALA A 53 -1.25 7.34 -1.88
CA ALA A 53 -0.99 7.67 -3.28
C ALA A 53 -0.64 9.16 -3.46
N ALA A 54 -1.38 10.06 -2.80
CA ALA A 54 -1.06 11.48 -2.78
C ALA A 54 0.32 11.75 -2.17
N GLY A 55 0.70 11.04 -1.09
CA GLY A 55 2.03 11.11 -0.50
C GLY A 55 3.15 10.70 -1.46
N ALA A 56 2.95 9.64 -2.25
CA ALA A 56 3.91 9.21 -3.27
C ALA A 56 4.06 10.28 -4.38
N VAL A 57 2.96 10.90 -4.84
CA VAL A 57 2.99 12.01 -5.79
C VAL A 57 3.72 13.21 -5.19
N THR A 58 3.42 13.56 -3.94
CA THR A 58 4.10 14.65 -3.23
C THR A 58 5.61 14.43 -3.19
N GLY A 59 6.06 13.23 -2.82
CA GLY A 59 7.48 12.89 -2.80
C GLY A 59 8.13 12.91 -4.18
N ALA A 60 7.38 12.59 -5.25
CA ALA A 60 7.87 12.70 -6.63
C ALA A 60 8.03 14.16 -7.09
N ILE A 61 7.16 15.07 -6.64
CA ILE A 61 7.20 16.48 -7.02
C ILE A 61 8.22 17.23 -6.17
N ASP A 62 8.16 17.05 -4.85
CA ASP A 62 9.00 17.75 -3.89
C ASP A 62 9.33 16.82 -2.73
N ARG A 63 10.63 16.58 -2.53
CA ARG A 63 11.11 15.79 -1.39
C ARG A 63 11.84 16.63 -0.34
N VAL A 64 11.90 17.95 -0.52
CA VAL A 64 12.44 18.87 0.50
C VAL A 64 11.50 18.91 1.70
N ASP A 65 12.06 19.13 2.88
CA ASP A 65 11.29 19.21 4.11
C ASP A 65 10.21 20.31 4.07
N PRO A 66 9.00 20.05 4.52
CA PRO A 66 8.55 18.85 5.24
C PRO A 66 7.99 17.73 4.32
N TRP A 67 7.89 17.94 3.02
CA TRP A 67 7.15 17.08 2.08
C TRP A 67 7.77 15.70 1.92
N GLY A 68 9.11 15.63 1.87
CA GLY A 68 9.81 14.35 1.83
C GLY A 68 9.56 13.49 3.06
N TRP A 69 9.57 14.09 4.26
CA TRP A 69 9.25 13.36 5.50
C TRP A 69 7.79 12.92 5.55
N LEU A 70 6.86 13.75 5.05
CA LEU A 70 5.46 13.37 4.95
C LEU A 70 5.28 12.17 4.00
N ALA A 71 5.89 12.21 2.81
CA ALA A 71 5.85 11.10 1.87
C ALA A 71 6.44 9.83 2.48
N LEU A 72 7.59 9.92 3.16
CA LEU A 72 8.23 8.80 3.85
C LEU A 72 7.32 8.21 4.93
N ALA A 73 6.70 9.06 5.74
CA ALA A 73 5.78 8.61 6.78
C ALA A 73 4.56 7.88 6.21
N LEU A 74 3.93 8.42 5.16
CA LEU A 74 2.76 7.81 4.53
C LEU A 74 3.10 6.48 3.87
N LEU A 75 4.23 6.37 3.16
CA LEU A 75 4.70 5.12 2.57
C LEU A 75 5.04 4.08 3.65
N SER A 76 5.65 4.50 4.76
CA SER A 76 5.94 3.62 5.90
C SER A 76 4.67 3.11 6.57
N VAL A 77 3.66 3.96 6.74
CA VAL A 77 2.33 3.57 7.24
C VAL A 77 1.68 2.54 6.29
N ALA A 78 1.84 2.71 4.99
CA ALA A 78 1.33 1.73 4.02
C ALA A 78 2.00 0.36 4.18
N ILE A 79 3.31 0.29 4.41
CA ILE A 79 4.02 -0.97 4.67
C ILE A 79 3.42 -1.67 5.89
N VAL A 80 3.31 -0.97 7.01
CA VAL A 80 2.77 -1.53 8.26
C VAL A 80 1.30 -1.95 8.10
N SER A 81 0.50 -1.11 7.44
CA SER A 81 -0.92 -1.39 7.18
C SER A 81 -1.12 -2.63 6.31
N GLY A 82 -0.28 -2.80 5.28
CA GLY A 82 -0.33 -3.98 4.42
C GLY A 82 0.08 -5.25 5.17
N LEU A 83 1.12 -5.21 6.01
CA LEU A 83 1.52 -6.34 6.87
C LEU A 83 0.40 -6.71 7.86
N TYR A 84 -0.24 -5.71 8.46
CA TYR A 84 -1.41 -5.95 9.32
C TYR A 84 -2.58 -6.57 8.54
N GLY A 85 -2.85 -6.07 7.33
CA GLY A 85 -3.85 -6.64 6.42
C GLY A 85 -3.54 -8.10 6.08
N LEU A 86 -2.29 -8.41 5.76
CA LEU A 86 -1.82 -9.77 5.50
C LEU A 86 -2.09 -10.70 6.71
N TYR A 87 -1.71 -10.26 7.90
CA TYR A 87 -2.02 -10.99 9.14
C TYR A 87 -3.52 -11.27 9.29
N ARG A 88 -4.37 -10.25 9.06
CA ARG A 88 -5.84 -10.40 9.15
C ARG A 88 -6.39 -11.39 8.13
N HIS A 89 -5.89 -11.37 6.89
CA HIS A 89 -6.30 -12.32 5.84
C HIS A 89 -5.87 -13.74 6.19
N LEU A 90 -4.64 -13.97 6.61
CA LEU A 90 -4.14 -15.29 7.01
C LEU A 90 -4.91 -15.83 8.23
N ARG A 91 -5.17 -14.98 9.22
CA ARG A 91 -5.98 -15.36 10.39
C ARG A 91 -7.42 -15.71 10.00
N GLY A 92 -8.02 -14.94 9.07
CA GLY A 92 -9.36 -15.23 8.56
C GLY A 92 -9.42 -16.58 7.85
N ILE A 93 -8.43 -16.89 7.01
CA ILE A 93 -8.32 -18.20 6.34
C ILE A 93 -8.18 -19.32 7.38
N ALA A 94 -7.31 -19.15 8.35
CA ALA A 94 -7.07 -20.16 9.38
C ALA A 94 -8.32 -20.46 10.22
N SER A 95 -9.08 -19.42 10.61
CA SER A 95 -10.20 -19.55 11.55
C SER A 95 -11.55 -19.80 10.88
N GLN A 96 -11.76 -19.29 9.65
CA GLN A 96 -13.07 -19.32 9.00
C GLN A 96 -13.17 -20.34 7.86
N ILE A 97 -12.02 -20.71 7.26
CA ILE A 97 -11.97 -21.61 6.09
C ILE A 97 -11.40 -22.98 6.44
N GLY A 98 -10.87 -23.17 7.65
CA GLY A 98 -10.41 -24.47 8.15
C GLY A 98 -8.91 -24.73 7.99
N GLY A 99 -8.10 -23.69 8.15
CA GLY A 99 -6.64 -23.78 8.19
C GLY A 99 -5.94 -23.25 6.95
N VAL A 100 -4.63 -23.02 7.08
CA VAL A 100 -3.79 -22.48 6.01
C VAL A 100 -3.31 -23.62 5.11
N SER A 101 -3.93 -23.76 3.94
CA SER A 101 -3.54 -24.70 2.90
C SER A 101 -3.52 -23.97 1.54
N LYS A 102 -2.85 -24.53 0.53
CA LYS A 102 -2.85 -23.95 -0.84
C LYS A 102 -4.27 -23.68 -1.35
N ARG A 103 -5.18 -24.66 -1.15
CA ARG A 103 -6.57 -24.53 -1.57
C ARG A 103 -7.28 -23.38 -0.84
N ASN A 104 -7.09 -23.26 0.46
CA ASN A 104 -7.75 -22.26 1.28
C ASN A 104 -7.18 -20.85 1.03
N LEU A 105 -5.88 -20.73 0.71
CA LEU A 105 -5.25 -19.47 0.28
C LEU A 105 -5.84 -18.94 -1.03
N LEU A 106 -6.27 -19.85 -1.92
CA LEU A 106 -6.87 -19.48 -3.22
C LEU A 106 -8.37 -19.21 -3.14
N SER A 107 -9.08 -19.83 -2.18
CA SER A 107 -10.53 -19.70 -2.03
C SER A 107 -10.97 -18.72 -0.95
N GLY A 108 -10.05 -18.30 -0.08
CA GLY A 108 -10.30 -17.33 0.99
C GLY A 108 -10.02 -15.88 0.58
N PRO A 109 -10.06 -14.95 1.55
CA PRO A 109 -9.67 -13.57 1.29
C PRO A 109 -8.21 -13.53 0.80
N PRO A 110 -7.93 -12.94 -0.39
CA PRO A 110 -6.64 -13.09 -1.06
C PRO A 110 -5.50 -12.39 -0.28
N PRO A 111 -4.53 -13.11 0.28
CA PRO A 111 -3.43 -12.52 1.06
C PRO A 111 -2.41 -11.77 0.18
N ILE A 112 -2.44 -12.01 -1.13
CA ILE A 112 -1.53 -11.35 -2.08
C ILE A 112 -1.75 -9.84 -2.16
N LEU A 113 -2.98 -9.36 -1.99
CA LEU A 113 -3.28 -7.93 -2.10
C LEU A 113 -2.64 -7.11 -0.96
N PRO A 114 -2.81 -7.44 0.32
CA PRO A 114 -2.11 -6.72 1.38
C PRO A 114 -0.60 -6.91 1.34
N LEU A 115 -0.10 -8.06 0.86
CA LEU A 115 1.34 -8.24 0.63
C LEU A 115 1.84 -7.29 -0.46
N ALA A 116 1.17 -7.22 -1.61
CA ALA A 116 1.50 -6.29 -2.68
C ALA A 116 1.45 -4.83 -2.20
N TYR A 117 0.47 -4.49 -1.36
CA TYR A 117 0.35 -3.17 -0.76
C TYR A 117 1.60 -2.78 0.03
N SER A 118 2.14 -3.69 0.86
CA SER A 118 3.38 -3.46 1.60
C SER A 118 4.60 -3.37 0.68
N LEU A 119 4.72 -4.26 -0.32
CA LEU A 119 5.87 -4.28 -1.22
C LEU A 119 5.95 -3.00 -2.08
N ILE A 120 4.82 -2.48 -2.54
CA ILE A 120 4.75 -1.20 -3.25
C ILE A 120 5.22 -0.07 -2.34
N GLY A 121 4.85 -0.08 -1.06
CA GLY A 121 5.34 0.88 -0.08
C GLY A 121 6.86 0.83 0.10
N VAL A 122 7.43 -0.39 0.18
CA VAL A 122 8.90 -0.57 0.24
C VAL A 122 9.59 0.02 -0.99
N VAL A 123 9.06 -0.25 -2.18
CA VAL A 123 9.60 0.32 -3.43
C VAL A 123 9.55 1.85 -3.39
N GLY A 124 8.43 2.43 -2.92
CA GLY A 124 8.29 3.88 -2.77
C GLY A 124 9.29 4.48 -1.78
N VAL A 125 9.48 3.85 -0.62
CA VAL A 125 10.47 4.28 0.38
C VAL A 125 11.88 4.23 -0.20
N VAL A 126 12.24 3.13 -0.86
CA VAL A 126 13.57 2.99 -1.48
C VAL A 126 13.77 4.06 -2.54
N ALA A 127 12.81 4.28 -3.44
CA ALA A 127 12.91 5.33 -4.47
C ALA A 127 13.06 6.72 -3.85
N LEU A 128 12.28 7.04 -2.81
CA LEU A 128 12.35 8.35 -2.14
C LEU A 128 13.72 8.59 -1.48
N LEU A 129 14.34 7.56 -0.90
CA LEU A 129 15.59 7.66 -0.17
C LEU A 129 16.83 7.54 -1.06
N SER A 130 16.76 6.80 -2.18
CA SER A 130 17.91 6.57 -3.08
C SER A 130 18.17 7.70 -4.07
N GLY A 131 17.23 8.60 -4.29
CA GLY A 131 17.39 9.76 -5.18
C GLY A 131 18.27 10.88 -4.57
N ALA A 132 19.33 10.51 -3.87
CA ALA A 132 20.25 11.47 -3.25
C ALA A 132 21.35 11.89 -4.22
#